data_57cd94e1e0b7c6be6973077c946ab6b1
#
_entry.id   57cd94e1e0b7c6be6973077c946ab6b1
#
_cell.length_a   1.000
_cell.length_b   1.000
_cell.length_c   1.000
_cell.angle_alpha   90.00
_cell.angle_beta   90.00
_cell.angle_gamma   90.00
#
_symmetry.space_group_name_H-M   'P 1'
#
loop_
_entity.id
_entity.type
_entity.pdbx_description
1 polymer ?
#
loop_
_entity_poly.entity_id
_entity_poly.type
_entity_poly.pdbx_seq_one_letter_code
_entity_poly.pdbx_strand_id
1 'polypeptide(L)'
;LGAAGFIVFDDQDDLAAVAHGVARFLSVESCGPCTPCKQDGLAMAELLDRVRHSEANEIDLVALNDRILTVADEARCNLALQQQIVISSVVESFPEAMRAHIDGARRAAAPYVIAAIVDIVDDRAVIDTQHADKQPDWTFDATTSGKSPADRIDERAHYRGP
;
A
#
# COMPACT_ATOMS: atom_id res chain seq x y z
N LEU A 1 11.95 -6.88 18.98
CA LEU A 1 11.49 -6.17 17.79
C LEU A 1 11.25 -7.21 16.71
N GLY A 2 9.98 -7.33 16.24
CA GLY A 2 9.65 -8.15 15.07
C GLY A 2 10.22 -7.53 13.79
N ALA A 3 9.80 -8.04 12.64
CA ALA A 3 10.12 -7.43 11.34
C ALA A 3 9.45 -6.05 11.27
N ALA A 4 10.18 -5.01 11.63
CA ALA A 4 9.69 -3.63 11.63
C ALA A 4 10.31 -2.90 10.43
N GLY A 5 9.49 -2.24 9.65
CA GLY A 5 9.91 -1.25 8.66
C GLY A 5 9.80 0.15 9.24
N PHE A 6 10.63 1.05 8.77
CA PHE A 6 10.57 2.47 9.10
C PHE A 6 10.45 3.25 7.80
N ILE A 7 9.54 4.21 7.78
CA ILE A 7 9.39 5.17 6.71
C ILE A 7 9.65 6.53 7.34
N VAL A 8 10.63 7.25 6.82
CA VAL A 8 10.99 8.59 7.29
C VAL A 8 10.48 9.59 6.27
N PHE A 9 9.72 10.55 6.72
CA PHE A 9 9.23 11.67 5.91
C PHE A 9 9.36 12.97 6.70
N ASP A 10 9.38 14.09 6.02
CA ASP A 10 9.47 15.42 6.60
C ASP A 10 8.24 16.27 6.26
N ASP A 11 8.28 17.56 6.61
CA ASP A 11 7.19 18.51 6.38
C ASP A 11 7.02 18.93 4.91
N GLN A 12 7.92 18.52 4.03
CA GLN A 12 7.84 18.73 2.58
C GLN A 12 7.12 17.56 1.89
N ASP A 13 7.09 16.39 2.53
CA ASP A 13 6.43 15.23 1.98
C ASP A 13 4.90 15.39 2.03
N ASP A 14 4.24 14.88 1.02
CA ASP A 14 2.79 14.86 0.97
C ASP A 14 2.23 13.62 1.67
N LEU A 15 1.52 13.81 2.77
CA LEU A 15 1.04 12.69 3.57
C LEU A 15 -0.05 11.86 2.90
N ALA A 16 -0.81 12.41 1.94
CA ALA A 16 -1.72 11.62 1.13
C ALA A 16 -0.94 10.70 0.18
N ALA A 17 0.17 11.20 -0.40
CA ALA A 17 1.06 10.40 -1.21
C ALA A 17 1.79 9.33 -0.39
N VAL A 18 2.23 9.63 0.83
CA VAL A 18 2.83 8.65 1.75
C VAL A 18 1.82 7.56 2.10
N ALA A 19 0.59 7.93 2.51
CA ALA A 19 -0.46 6.97 2.82
C ALA A 19 -0.80 6.06 1.62
N HIS A 20 -0.92 6.65 0.42
CA HIS A 20 -1.10 5.90 -0.82
C HIS A 20 0.05 4.90 -1.04
N GLY A 21 1.31 5.35 -0.93
CA GLY A 21 2.48 4.50 -1.13
C GLY A 21 2.49 3.30 -0.20
N VAL A 22 2.18 3.51 1.10
CA VAL A 22 2.10 2.43 2.09
C VAL A 22 0.94 1.48 1.81
N ALA A 23 -0.25 2.01 1.53
CA ALA A 23 -1.42 1.17 1.20
C ALA A 23 -1.16 0.31 -0.04
N ARG A 24 -0.59 0.92 -1.08
CA ARG A 24 -0.21 0.21 -2.31
C ARG A 24 0.83 -0.88 -2.04
N PHE A 25 1.90 -0.56 -1.31
CA PHE A 25 2.94 -1.53 -0.98
C PHE A 25 2.36 -2.75 -0.25
N LEU A 26 1.63 -2.52 0.85
CA LEU A 26 1.09 -3.61 1.66
C LEU A 26 0.06 -4.46 0.90
N SER A 27 -0.77 -3.83 0.07
CA SER A 27 -1.78 -4.56 -0.72
C SER A 27 -1.16 -5.34 -1.87
N VAL A 28 -0.15 -4.80 -2.56
CA VAL A 28 0.57 -5.51 -3.62
C VAL A 28 1.34 -6.70 -3.04
N GLU A 29 2.03 -6.51 -1.90
CA GLU A 29 2.80 -7.57 -1.23
C GLU A 29 1.93 -8.60 -0.48
N SER A 30 0.64 -8.33 -0.28
CA SER A 30 -0.25 -9.29 0.38
C SER A 30 -0.38 -10.58 -0.44
N CYS A 31 -0.46 -11.73 0.25
CA CYS A 31 -0.40 -13.05 -0.42
C CYS A 31 -1.72 -13.49 -1.11
N GLY A 32 -2.82 -12.74 -0.95
CA GLY A 32 -4.08 -12.93 -1.68
C GLY A 32 -5.17 -13.83 -1.08
N PRO A 33 -4.89 -14.86 -0.25
CA PRO A 33 -5.93 -15.78 0.23
C PRO A 33 -7.02 -15.15 1.10
N CYS A 34 -6.73 -14.03 1.78
CA CYS A 34 -7.73 -13.30 2.55
C CYS A 34 -8.31 -12.20 1.66
N THR A 35 -9.56 -12.39 1.22
CA THR A 35 -10.23 -11.47 0.30
C THR A 35 -10.25 -10.02 0.79
N PRO A 36 -10.65 -9.69 2.04
CA PRO A 36 -10.61 -8.32 2.53
C PRO A 36 -9.19 -7.74 2.50
N CYS A 37 -8.19 -8.47 2.99
CA CYS A 37 -6.80 -8.02 3.00
C CYS A 37 -6.30 -7.59 1.61
N LYS A 38 -6.62 -8.33 0.56
CA LYS A 38 -6.19 -8.00 -0.81
C LYS A 38 -7.11 -6.94 -1.44
N GLN A 39 -8.42 -7.15 -1.43
CA GLN A 39 -9.36 -6.29 -2.15
C GLN A 39 -9.54 -4.93 -1.46
N ASP A 40 -9.77 -4.92 -0.15
CA ASP A 40 -9.89 -3.64 0.57
C ASP A 40 -8.57 -2.90 0.64
N GLY A 41 -7.44 -3.63 0.73
CA GLY A 41 -6.11 -3.04 0.63
C GLY A 41 -5.88 -2.32 -0.71
N LEU A 42 -6.23 -2.95 -1.83
CA LEU A 42 -6.15 -2.32 -3.16
C LEU A 42 -7.13 -1.15 -3.31
N ALA A 43 -8.35 -1.31 -2.79
CA ALA A 43 -9.35 -0.23 -2.81
C ALA A 43 -8.90 0.98 -1.97
N MET A 44 -8.29 0.76 -0.80
CA MET A 44 -7.68 1.86 -0.02
C MET A 44 -6.57 2.56 -0.81
N ALA A 45 -5.70 1.80 -1.49
CA ALA A 45 -4.66 2.38 -2.32
C ALA A 45 -5.26 3.24 -3.46
N GLU A 46 -6.30 2.77 -4.15
CA GLU A 46 -6.98 3.52 -5.21
C GLU A 46 -7.65 4.80 -4.68
N LEU A 47 -8.34 4.72 -3.54
CA LEU A 47 -8.98 5.89 -2.93
C LEU A 47 -7.94 6.94 -2.51
N LEU A 48 -6.84 6.53 -1.90
CA LEU A 48 -5.72 7.42 -1.54
C LEU A 48 -5.00 7.98 -2.77
N ASP A 49 -4.95 7.23 -3.87
CA ASP A 49 -4.44 7.71 -5.16
C ASP A 49 -5.30 8.88 -5.69
N ARG A 50 -6.63 8.76 -5.61
CA ARG A 50 -7.53 9.84 -5.95
C ARG A 50 -7.38 11.05 -5.02
N VAL A 51 -7.16 10.82 -3.72
CA VAL A 51 -6.90 11.91 -2.77
C VAL A 51 -5.66 12.69 -3.18
N ARG A 52 -4.51 12.01 -3.34
CA ARG A 52 -3.25 12.70 -3.71
C ARG A 52 -3.30 13.40 -5.08
N HIS A 53 -4.19 12.98 -5.97
CA HIS A 53 -4.44 13.65 -7.26
C HIS A 53 -5.44 14.80 -7.17
N SER A 54 -6.01 15.06 -5.98
CA SER A 54 -7.10 16.04 -5.77
C SER A 54 -8.34 15.75 -6.62
N GLU A 55 -8.62 14.46 -6.85
CA GLU A 55 -9.76 13.94 -7.60
C GLU A 55 -10.80 13.29 -6.68
N ALA A 56 -10.50 13.18 -5.39
CA ALA A 56 -11.39 12.61 -4.40
C ALA A 56 -12.39 13.64 -3.85
N ASN A 57 -13.44 13.15 -3.21
CA ASN A 57 -14.44 13.92 -2.52
C ASN A 57 -14.77 13.30 -1.15
N GLU A 58 -15.70 13.90 -0.39
CA GLU A 58 -16.09 13.42 0.94
C GLU A 58 -16.63 11.97 0.93
N ILE A 59 -17.28 11.53 -0.14
CA ILE A 59 -17.76 10.14 -0.26
C ILE A 59 -16.59 9.17 -0.35
N ASP A 60 -15.52 9.56 -1.02
CA ASP A 60 -14.30 8.75 -1.12
C ASP A 60 -13.62 8.59 0.24
N LEU A 61 -13.65 9.62 1.11
CA LEU A 61 -13.14 9.51 2.48
C LEU A 61 -13.99 8.57 3.33
N VAL A 62 -15.31 8.60 3.18
CA VAL A 62 -16.21 7.65 3.85
C VAL A 62 -15.90 6.23 3.38
N ALA A 63 -15.78 6.03 2.07
CA ALA A 63 -15.43 4.72 1.50
C ALA A 63 -14.04 4.24 1.97
N LEU A 64 -13.06 5.14 2.08
CA LEU A 64 -11.73 4.82 2.62
C LEU A 64 -11.84 4.32 4.07
N ASN A 65 -12.60 5.02 4.91
CA ASN A 65 -12.82 4.61 6.29
C ASN A 65 -13.50 3.23 6.38
N ASP A 66 -14.50 2.96 5.55
CA ASP A 66 -15.16 1.65 5.51
C ASP A 66 -14.16 0.53 5.16
N ARG A 67 -13.24 0.76 4.19
CA ARG A 67 -12.20 -0.21 3.85
C ARG A 67 -11.17 -0.39 4.95
N ILE A 68 -10.80 0.68 5.65
CA ILE A 68 -9.93 0.59 6.83
C ILE A 68 -10.55 -0.32 7.89
N LEU A 69 -11.85 -0.21 8.12
CA LEU A 69 -12.55 -1.03 9.13
C LEU A 69 -12.61 -2.52 8.75
N THR A 70 -12.72 -2.85 7.47
CA THR A 70 -12.94 -4.23 6.99
C THR A 70 -11.68 -4.96 6.54
N VAL A 71 -10.60 -4.27 6.20
CA VAL A 71 -9.39 -4.87 5.62
C VAL A 71 -8.78 -6.00 6.44
N ALA A 72 -8.96 -5.97 7.78
CA ALA A 72 -8.45 -6.99 8.68
C ALA A 72 -9.45 -8.13 8.98
N ASP A 73 -10.65 -8.09 8.40
CA ASP A 73 -11.65 -9.12 8.61
C ASP A 73 -11.15 -10.49 8.09
N GLU A 74 -11.37 -11.53 8.89
CA GLU A 74 -10.96 -12.90 8.58
C GLU A 74 -9.45 -13.07 8.26
N ALA A 75 -8.63 -12.13 8.73
CA ALA A 75 -7.20 -12.13 8.44
C ALA A 75 -6.47 -13.32 9.08
N ARG A 76 -5.66 -14.02 8.28
CA ARG A 76 -4.83 -15.16 8.72
C ARG A 76 -3.47 -14.75 9.28
N CYS A 77 -3.07 -13.50 9.09
CA CYS A 77 -1.77 -12.98 9.55
C CYS A 77 -1.86 -11.50 9.90
N ASN A 78 -0.79 -10.96 10.47
CA ASN A 78 -0.73 -9.57 10.91
C ASN A 78 -0.66 -8.54 9.77
N LEU A 79 -0.45 -8.92 8.51
CA LEU A 79 -0.29 -7.95 7.42
C LEU A 79 -1.56 -7.11 7.23
N ALA A 80 -2.74 -7.74 7.29
CA ALA A 80 -4.01 -7.03 7.17
C ALA A 80 -4.22 -6.06 8.34
N LEU A 81 -3.88 -6.47 9.55
CA LEU A 81 -3.91 -5.60 10.74
C LEU A 81 -2.91 -4.43 10.61
N GLN A 82 -1.74 -4.67 10.00
CA GLN A 82 -0.79 -3.60 9.70
C GLN A 82 -1.36 -2.60 8.70
N GLN A 83 -2.03 -3.07 7.64
CA GLN A 83 -2.74 -2.18 6.71
C GLN A 83 -3.75 -1.30 7.46
N GLN A 84 -4.59 -1.91 8.30
CA GLN A 84 -5.59 -1.20 9.08
C GLN A 84 -4.95 -0.14 9.99
N ILE A 85 -4.01 -0.55 10.85
CA ILE A 85 -3.40 0.33 11.86
C ILE A 85 -2.60 1.46 11.21
N VAL A 86 -1.79 1.17 10.20
CA VAL A 86 -0.92 2.19 9.61
C VAL A 86 -1.75 3.22 8.84
N ILE A 87 -2.70 2.77 8.01
CA ILE A 87 -3.50 3.70 7.23
C ILE A 87 -4.44 4.52 8.12
N SER A 88 -5.12 3.90 9.10
CA SER A 88 -5.96 4.66 10.05
C SER A 88 -5.12 5.69 10.82
N SER A 89 -3.92 5.32 11.28
CA SER A 89 -3.07 6.25 12.03
C SER A 89 -2.67 7.49 11.23
N VAL A 90 -2.38 7.35 9.95
CA VAL A 90 -2.06 8.51 9.10
C VAL A 90 -3.30 9.37 8.85
N VAL A 91 -4.42 8.76 8.50
CA VAL A 91 -5.67 9.49 8.21
C VAL A 91 -6.20 10.22 9.45
N GLU A 92 -6.15 9.57 10.62
CA GLU A 92 -6.65 10.13 11.88
C GLU A 92 -5.70 11.18 12.49
N SER A 93 -4.38 10.99 12.35
CA SER A 93 -3.40 11.93 12.89
C SER A 93 -3.20 13.18 12.02
N PHE A 94 -3.48 13.07 10.73
CA PHE A 94 -3.26 14.15 9.76
C PHE A 94 -4.49 14.38 8.85
N PRO A 95 -5.69 14.60 9.43
CA PRO A 95 -6.91 14.76 8.64
C PRO A 95 -6.84 15.98 7.70
N GLU A 96 -6.12 17.01 8.13
CA GLU A 96 -5.94 18.25 7.34
C GLU A 96 -5.16 17.99 6.04
N ALA A 97 -4.23 17.02 6.04
CA ALA A 97 -3.49 16.67 4.85
C ALA A 97 -4.41 16.06 3.78
N MET A 98 -5.37 15.22 4.19
CA MET A 98 -6.37 14.65 3.28
C MET A 98 -7.35 15.72 2.78
N ARG A 99 -7.86 16.55 3.70
CA ARG A 99 -8.81 17.63 3.36
C ARG A 99 -8.22 18.66 2.42
N ALA A 100 -6.95 19.01 2.56
CA ALA A 100 -6.30 19.99 1.70
C ALA A 100 -6.34 19.61 0.21
N HIS A 101 -6.34 18.31 -0.12
CA HIS A 101 -6.52 17.82 -1.48
C HIS A 101 -7.99 17.91 -1.93
N ILE A 102 -8.92 17.53 -1.06
CA ILE A 102 -10.37 17.55 -1.36
C ILE A 102 -10.88 18.98 -1.56
N ASP A 103 -10.43 19.89 -0.71
CA ASP A 103 -10.80 21.31 -0.77
C ASP A 103 -10.07 22.09 -1.88
N GLY A 104 -9.18 21.42 -2.64
CA GLY A 104 -8.40 22.04 -3.71
C GLY A 104 -7.31 23.01 -3.21
N ALA A 105 -6.98 22.97 -1.92
CA ALA A 105 -5.91 23.77 -1.33
C ALA A 105 -4.51 23.21 -1.65
N ARG A 106 -4.42 21.91 -1.94
CA ARG A 106 -3.22 21.24 -2.45
C ARG A 106 -3.43 20.78 -3.89
N ARG A 107 -2.33 20.77 -4.64
CA ARG A 107 -2.29 20.19 -5.99
C ARG A 107 -1.94 18.70 -5.92
N ALA A 108 -2.15 18.01 -7.05
CA ALA A 108 -1.74 16.62 -7.20
C ALA A 108 -0.27 16.42 -6.77
N ALA A 109 -0.05 15.42 -5.93
CA ALA A 109 1.27 15.05 -5.44
C ALA A 109 1.85 13.89 -6.26
N ALA A 110 3.17 13.88 -6.44
CA ALA A 110 3.88 12.74 -7.03
C ALA A 110 3.70 11.49 -6.13
N PRO A 111 3.73 10.26 -6.70
CA PRO A 111 3.64 9.06 -5.89
C PRO A 111 4.83 8.92 -4.95
N TYR A 112 4.59 8.55 -3.71
CA TYR A 112 5.62 8.18 -2.76
C TYR A 112 5.87 6.66 -2.87
N VAL A 113 7.03 6.28 -3.41
CA VAL A 113 7.34 4.87 -3.65
C VAL A 113 7.93 4.24 -2.41
N ILE A 114 7.27 3.21 -1.88
CA ILE A 114 7.80 2.34 -0.82
C ILE A 114 8.49 1.17 -1.50
N ALA A 115 9.80 1.04 -1.28
CA ALA A 115 10.61 0.00 -1.90
C ALA A 115 11.81 -0.39 -1.03
N ALA A 116 12.42 -1.54 -1.32
CA ALA A 116 13.65 -1.96 -0.67
C ALA A 116 14.80 -1.02 -1.04
N ILE A 117 15.69 -0.75 -0.07
CA ILE A 117 16.98 -0.12 -0.34
C ILE A 117 17.89 -1.19 -0.93
N VAL A 118 18.37 -0.97 -2.14
CA VAL A 118 19.24 -1.91 -2.87
C VAL A 118 20.71 -1.50 -2.81
N ASP A 119 20.99 -0.21 -2.55
CA ASP A 119 22.35 0.31 -2.42
C ASP A 119 22.35 1.63 -1.63
N ILE A 120 23.54 2.09 -1.22
CA ILE A 120 23.79 3.41 -0.66
C ILE A 120 24.96 4.02 -1.45
N VAL A 121 24.68 5.08 -2.20
CA VAL A 121 25.69 5.78 -3.02
C VAL A 121 25.76 7.23 -2.56
N ASP A 122 26.97 7.71 -2.23
CA ASP A 122 27.22 9.07 -1.76
C ASP A 122 26.27 9.48 -0.60
N ASP A 123 26.14 8.60 0.40
CA ASP A 123 25.26 8.75 1.57
C ASP A 123 23.77 8.85 1.24
N ARG A 124 23.37 8.46 0.03
CA ARG A 124 21.97 8.44 -0.40
C ARG A 124 21.50 7.01 -0.64
N ALA A 125 20.31 6.70 -0.13
CA ALA A 125 19.66 5.43 -0.39
C ALA A 125 19.24 5.32 -1.86
N VAL A 126 19.61 4.20 -2.49
CA VAL A 126 19.11 3.80 -3.80
C VAL A 126 18.03 2.75 -3.58
N ILE A 127 16.82 3.04 -4.04
CA ILE A 127 15.67 2.15 -3.88
C ILE A 127 15.44 1.31 -5.14
N ASP A 128 14.81 0.16 -4.98
CA ASP A 128 14.32 -0.66 -6.09
C ASP A 128 13.14 0.02 -6.80
N THR A 129 13.42 0.73 -7.88
CA THR A 129 12.39 1.45 -8.65
C THR A 129 11.39 0.54 -9.35
N GLN A 130 11.72 -0.74 -9.57
CA GLN A 130 10.79 -1.72 -10.18
C GLN A 130 9.57 -1.94 -9.28
N HIS A 131 9.69 -1.63 -7.98
CA HIS A 131 8.58 -1.74 -7.06
C HIS A 131 7.41 -0.80 -7.37
N ALA A 132 7.69 0.34 -8.03
CA ALA A 132 6.66 1.26 -8.48
C ALA A 132 5.71 0.61 -9.51
N ASP A 133 6.24 -0.27 -10.35
CA ASP A 133 5.52 -0.93 -11.44
C ASP A 133 4.98 -2.32 -11.06
N LYS A 134 5.35 -2.81 -9.88
CA LYS A 134 4.92 -4.13 -9.41
C LYS A 134 3.40 -4.20 -9.31
N GLN A 135 2.83 -5.26 -9.91
CA GLN A 135 1.39 -5.53 -9.90
C GLN A 135 1.00 -6.53 -8.80
N PRO A 136 -0.26 -6.52 -8.35
CA PRO A 136 -0.75 -7.54 -7.43
C PRO A 136 -0.56 -8.95 -7.99
N ASP A 137 -0.06 -9.85 -7.16
CA ASP A 137 0.31 -11.21 -7.57
C ASP A 137 -0.86 -12.16 -7.87
N TRP A 138 -2.09 -11.72 -7.80
CA TRP A 138 -3.25 -12.54 -8.13
C TRP A 138 -3.63 -12.53 -9.61
N THR A 139 -2.88 -11.81 -10.41
CA THR A 139 -3.06 -11.77 -11.86
C THR A 139 -1.91 -12.49 -12.56
N PHE A 140 -2.23 -13.26 -13.60
CA PHE A 140 -1.22 -13.92 -14.41
C PHE A 140 -0.32 -12.93 -15.16
N ASP A 141 -0.79 -11.69 -15.33
CA ASP A 141 -0.07 -10.61 -16.03
C ASP A 141 0.82 -9.77 -15.09
N ALA A 142 1.00 -10.20 -13.84
CA ALA A 142 1.88 -9.51 -12.90
C ALA A 142 3.31 -9.47 -13.46
N THR A 143 3.88 -8.26 -13.58
CA THR A 143 5.19 -8.03 -14.21
C THR A 143 6.34 -8.73 -13.50
N THR A 144 6.20 -8.97 -12.20
CA THR A 144 7.28 -9.53 -11.37
C THR A 144 7.15 -11.02 -11.11
N SER A 145 5.95 -11.58 -11.11
CA SER A 145 5.74 -13.00 -10.80
C SER A 145 4.98 -13.77 -11.88
N GLY A 146 4.12 -13.11 -12.63
CA GLY A 146 3.25 -13.73 -13.62
C GLY A 146 2.23 -14.72 -13.04
N LYS A 147 2.17 -14.85 -11.69
CA LYS A 147 1.32 -15.80 -10.99
C LYS A 147 0.76 -15.19 -9.72
N SER A 148 -0.41 -15.68 -9.30
CA SER A 148 -0.94 -15.33 -7.98
C SER A 148 -0.07 -15.91 -6.86
N PRO A 149 -0.09 -15.31 -5.65
CA PRO A 149 0.59 -15.89 -4.51
C PRO A 149 0.13 -17.31 -4.17
N ALA A 150 -1.16 -17.63 -4.36
CA ALA A 150 -1.71 -18.96 -4.15
C ALA A 150 -1.07 -19.97 -5.11
N ASP A 151 -0.98 -19.64 -6.40
CA ASP A 151 -0.36 -20.53 -7.41
C ASP A 151 1.12 -20.79 -7.09
N ARG A 152 1.86 -19.80 -6.62
CA ARG A 152 3.26 -19.95 -6.21
C ARG A 152 3.42 -20.84 -4.99
N ILE A 153 2.49 -20.77 -4.04
CA ILE A 153 2.49 -21.63 -2.84
C ILE A 153 2.21 -23.07 -3.26
N ASP A 154 1.22 -23.28 -4.11
CA ASP A 154 0.85 -24.60 -4.61
C ASP A 154 1.98 -25.26 -5.40
N GLU A 155 2.64 -24.50 -6.28
CA GLU A 155 3.81 -24.99 -7.02
C GLU A 155 4.96 -25.39 -6.09
N ARG A 156 5.25 -24.58 -5.06
CA ARG A 156 6.28 -24.92 -4.06
C ARG A 156 5.92 -26.16 -3.24
N ALA A 157 4.63 -26.37 -2.95
CA ALA A 157 4.16 -27.54 -2.25
C ALA A 157 4.32 -28.81 -3.10
N HIS A 158 4.20 -28.71 -4.43
CA HIS A 158 4.38 -29.81 -5.38
C HIS A 158 5.85 -30.02 -5.75
N TYR A 159 6.70 -28.99 -5.65
CA TYR A 159 8.13 -29.09 -5.87
C TYR A 159 8.86 -29.54 -4.57
N ARG A 160 8.48 -30.68 -4.05
CA ARG A 160 9.36 -31.46 -3.18
C ARG A 160 10.23 -32.31 -4.10
N GLY A 161 11.30 -31.67 -4.60
CA GLY A 161 12.32 -32.34 -5.37
C GLY A 161 12.98 -33.51 -4.61
N PRO A 162 13.73 -34.36 -5.32
CA PRO A 162 14.34 -35.56 -4.78
C PRO A 162 15.29 -35.29 -3.64
#